data_3845e965b8185257c613fa21fff01d85
#
_entry.id   3845e965b8185257c613fa21fff01d85
#
_cell.length_a   1.000
_cell.length_b   1.000
_cell.length_c   1.000
_cell.angle_alpha   90.00
_cell.angle_beta   90.00
_cell.angle_gamma   90.00
#
_symmetry.space_group_name_H-M   'P 1'
#
loop_
_entity.id
_entity.type
_entity.pdbx_description
1 polymer ?
#
loop_
_entity_poly.entity_id
_entity_poly.type
_entity_poly.pdbx_seq_one_letter_code
_entity_poly.pdbx_strand_id
1 'polypeptide(L)'
;AERRDAAVAALVEKGELGLAKIAGGFRNVLPPKLRGPLALLDAAKGVDVVLLEHAGFEGAASFPEFWHGALVGGTLHVRLRRFPASTIPDEGRGFWLFERWAEMDRWISRVRAPGAVAGSAS
;
A
#
# COMPACT_ATOMS: atom_id res chain seq x y z
N ALA A 1 1.35 -14.87 -3.03
CA ALA A 1 -0.04 -15.29 -3.28
C ALA A 1 -0.67 -15.96 -2.08
N GLU A 2 0.01 -16.88 -1.44
CA GLU A 2 -0.56 -17.56 -0.27
C GLU A 2 -0.91 -16.61 0.87
N ARG A 3 -0.04 -15.66 1.16
CA ARG A 3 -0.28 -14.68 2.23
C ARG A 3 -1.45 -13.76 1.89
N ARG A 4 -1.56 -13.37 0.63
CA ARG A 4 -2.69 -12.58 0.19
C ARG A 4 -3.98 -13.37 0.32
N ASP A 5 -3.97 -14.62 -0.12
CA ASP A 5 -5.16 -15.47 -0.07
C ASP A 5 -5.61 -15.72 1.36
N ALA A 6 -4.67 -15.92 2.27
CA ALA A 6 -4.99 -16.06 3.69
C ALA A 6 -5.60 -14.78 4.26
N ALA A 7 -5.07 -13.62 3.88
CA ALA A 7 -5.60 -12.34 4.32
C ALA A 7 -7.00 -12.09 3.77
N VAL A 8 -7.23 -12.45 2.51
CA VAL A 8 -8.56 -12.33 1.89
C VAL A 8 -9.56 -13.24 2.60
N ALA A 9 -9.16 -14.47 2.89
CA ALA A 9 -10.02 -15.42 3.59
C ALA A 9 -10.39 -14.90 4.98
N ALA A 10 -9.46 -14.28 5.68
CA ALA A 10 -9.73 -13.68 6.99
C ALA A 10 -10.75 -12.55 6.89
N LEU A 11 -10.69 -11.75 5.84
CA LEU A 11 -11.68 -10.68 5.62
C LEU A 11 -13.06 -11.27 5.35
N VAL A 12 -13.13 -12.33 4.58
CA VAL A 12 -14.41 -13.02 4.30
C VAL A 12 -15.01 -13.55 5.60
N GLU A 13 -14.19 -14.16 6.46
CA GLU A 13 -14.66 -14.68 7.75
C GLU A 13 -15.22 -13.59 8.66
N LYS A 14 -14.68 -12.40 8.58
CA LYS A 14 -15.15 -11.26 9.36
C LYS A 14 -16.35 -10.57 8.74
N GLY A 15 -16.82 -11.04 7.60
CA GLY A 15 -17.94 -10.41 6.91
C GLY A 15 -17.58 -9.18 6.11
N GLU A 16 -16.29 -8.91 5.96
CA GLU A 16 -15.79 -7.74 5.22
C GLU A 16 -15.68 -8.07 3.72
N LEU A 17 -16.80 -8.39 3.11
CA LEU A 17 -16.81 -8.87 1.72
C LEU A 17 -16.35 -7.84 0.71
N GLY A 18 -16.70 -6.58 0.93
CA GLY A 18 -16.26 -5.51 0.03
C GLY A 18 -14.75 -5.32 0.04
N LEU A 19 -14.15 -5.35 1.23
CA LEU A 19 -12.70 -5.24 1.37
C LEU A 19 -12.01 -6.48 0.78
N ALA A 20 -12.59 -7.66 1.01
CA ALA A 20 -12.06 -8.89 0.46
C ALA A 20 -12.03 -8.86 -1.06
N LYS A 21 -13.05 -8.29 -1.68
CA LYS A 21 -13.10 -8.16 -3.14
C LYS A 21 -11.96 -7.27 -3.66
N ILE A 22 -11.74 -6.14 -3.02
CA ILE A 22 -10.64 -5.24 -3.41
C ILE A 22 -9.31 -5.94 -3.24
N ALA A 23 -9.08 -6.54 -2.08
CA ALA A 23 -7.82 -7.20 -1.76
C ALA A 23 -7.53 -8.38 -2.67
N GLY A 24 -8.55 -9.05 -3.15
CA GLY A 24 -8.39 -10.16 -4.07
C GLY A 24 -7.70 -9.78 -5.38
N GLY A 25 -7.73 -8.50 -5.73
CA GLY A 25 -7.04 -8.00 -6.92
C GLY A 25 -5.61 -7.58 -6.71
N PHE A 26 -5.12 -7.59 -5.47
CA PHE A 26 -3.75 -7.16 -5.19
C PHE A 26 -2.75 -8.18 -5.72
N ARG A 27 -1.70 -7.69 -6.37
CA ARG A 27 -0.63 -8.53 -6.94
C ARG A 27 0.69 -8.34 -6.23
N ASN A 28 0.97 -7.13 -5.77
CA ASN A 28 2.27 -6.76 -5.24
C ASN A 28 2.25 -6.46 -3.75
N VAL A 29 1.08 -6.23 -3.17
CA VAL A 29 0.96 -5.83 -1.78
C VAL A 29 -0.01 -6.74 -1.04
N LEU A 30 0.16 -6.82 0.27
CA LEU A 30 -0.80 -7.47 1.14
C LEU A 30 -1.82 -6.45 1.62
N PRO A 31 -3.05 -6.88 1.90
CA PRO A 31 -4.03 -5.96 2.47
C PRO A 31 -3.51 -5.34 3.76
N PRO A 32 -3.76 -4.06 3.99
CA PRO A 32 -3.35 -3.44 5.24
C PRO A 32 -4.15 -3.99 6.41
N LYS A 33 -3.50 -4.08 7.57
CA LYS A 33 -4.21 -4.39 8.81
C LYS A 33 -4.83 -3.08 9.28
N LEU A 34 -6.14 -3.05 9.39
CA LEU A 34 -6.86 -1.80 9.60
C LEU A 34 -6.79 -1.23 11.01
N ARG A 35 -6.58 -2.07 12.02
CA ARG A 35 -6.65 -1.61 13.41
C ARG A 35 -5.75 -0.40 13.71
N GLY A 36 -4.47 -0.52 13.37
CA GLY A 36 -3.53 0.57 13.62
C GLY A 36 -3.81 1.82 12.80
N PRO A 37 -3.87 1.69 11.47
CA PRO A 37 -4.14 2.85 10.62
C PRO A 37 -5.45 3.56 10.92
N LEU A 38 -6.52 2.82 11.20
CA LEU A 38 -7.80 3.45 11.53
C LEU A 38 -7.73 4.18 12.86
N ALA A 39 -7.04 3.62 13.85
CA ALA A 39 -6.86 4.29 15.13
C ALA A 39 -6.10 5.59 14.96
N LEU A 40 -5.08 5.61 14.10
CA LEU A 40 -4.32 6.82 13.81
C LEU A 40 -5.19 7.86 13.10
N LEU A 41 -5.98 7.44 12.12
CA LEU A 41 -6.88 8.36 11.41
C LEU A 41 -7.92 8.96 12.35
N ASP A 42 -8.43 8.16 13.27
CA ASP A 42 -9.39 8.65 14.26
C ASP A 42 -8.77 9.65 15.23
N ALA A 43 -7.56 9.36 15.68
CA ALA A 43 -6.86 10.24 16.63
C ALA A 43 -6.38 11.53 15.98
N ALA A 44 -6.15 11.52 14.68
CA ALA A 44 -5.57 12.64 13.96
C ALA A 44 -6.55 13.27 12.97
N LYS A 45 -7.81 13.36 13.35
CA LYS A 45 -8.81 14.02 12.50
C LYS A 45 -8.40 15.46 12.21
N GLY A 46 -8.57 15.86 10.96
CA GLY A 46 -8.17 17.19 10.54
C GLY A 46 -6.72 17.32 10.15
N VAL A 47 -5.99 16.22 10.14
CA VAL A 47 -4.58 16.19 9.74
C VAL A 47 -4.45 15.50 8.39
N ASP A 48 -3.59 16.04 7.55
CA ASP A 48 -3.33 15.43 6.23
C ASP A 48 -2.57 14.11 6.41
N VAL A 49 -2.76 13.22 5.45
CA VAL A 49 -2.07 11.93 5.43
C VAL A 49 -1.05 11.92 4.31
N VAL A 50 0.13 11.41 4.60
CA VAL A 50 1.15 11.18 3.57
C VAL A 50 1.43 9.69 3.51
N LEU A 51 1.34 9.13 2.32
CA LEU A 51 1.71 7.74 2.08
C LEU A 51 3.08 7.71 1.41
N LEU A 52 3.99 6.96 2.03
CA LEU A 52 5.28 6.67 1.43
C LEU A 52 5.20 5.29 0.81
N GLU A 53 5.31 5.24 -0.48
CA GLU A 53 5.19 4.00 -1.23
C GLU A 53 6.53 3.66 -1.88
N HIS A 54 6.89 2.39 -1.87
CA HIS A 54 8.15 1.99 -2.46
C HIS A 54 8.03 0.64 -3.19
N ALA A 55 8.91 0.45 -4.16
CA ALA A 55 9.04 -0.79 -4.89
C ALA A 55 10.51 -1.02 -5.18
N GLY A 56 10.96 -2.29 -5.12
CA GLY A 56 12.34 -2.65 -5.41
C GLY A 56 13.03 -3.46 -4.33
N PHE A 57 12.51 -3.48 -3.12
CA PHE A 57 13.12 -4.21 -2.01
C PHE A 57 12.08 -5.00 -1.21
N GLU A 58 11.21 -5.66 -1.90
CA GLU A 58 10.11 -6.38 -1.29
C GLU A 58 10.58 -7.56 -0.44
N GLY A 59 11.79 -8.05 -0.69
CA GLY A 59 12.34 -9.15 0.08
C GLY A 59 13.09 -8.73 1.33
N ALA A 60 13.24 -7.44 1.58
CA ALA A 60 14.00 -6.98 2.73
C ALA A 60 13.26 -7.28 4.03
N ALA A 61 13.93 -7.95 4.95
CA ALA A 61 13.32 -8.35 6.21
C ALA A 61 13.41 -7.27 7.28
N SER A 62 14.25 -6.28 7.10
CA SER A 62 14.45 -5.22 8.08
C SER A 62 14.86 -3.93 7.40
N PHE A 63 14.74 -2.83 8.15
CA PHE A 63 15.13 -1.52 7.64
C PHE A 63 16.63 -1.46 7.29
N PRO A 64 17.54 -2.00 8.10
CA PRO A 64 18.97 -2.03 7.72
C PRO A 64 19.21 -2.78 6.41
N GLU A 65 18.55 -3.89 6.21
CA GLU A 65 18.65 -4.67 4.99
C GLU A 65 18.15 -3.89 3.78
N PHE A 66 17.00 -3.25 3.93
CA PHE A 66 16.43 -2.38 2.92
C PHE A 66 17.39 -1.26 2.55
N TRP A 67 17.96 -0.59 3.56
CA TRP A 67 18.87 0.53 3.37
C TRP A 67 20.15 0.09 2.66
N HIS A 68 20.67 -1.06 3.06
CA HIS A 68 21.86 -1.63 2.43
C HIS A 68 21.62 -1.88 0.93
N GLY A 69 20.49 -2.47 0.59
CA GLY A 69 20.15 -2.70 -0.80
C GLY A 69 20.08 -1.41 -1.61
N ALA A 70 19.56 -0.35 -1.02
CA ALA A 70 19.48 0.94 -1.68
C ALA A 70 20.86 1.54 -1.94
N LEU A 71 21.83 1.27 -1.07
CA LEU A 71 23.17 1.83 -1.18
C LEU A 71 24.09 1.03 -2.10
N VAL A 72 23.82 -0.26 -2.32
CA VAL A 72 24.74 -1.11 -3.08
C VAL A 72 24.22 -1.50 -4.46
N GLY A 73 23.51 -0.62 -5.09
CA GLY A 73 23.18 -0.80 -6.50
C GLY A 73 21.82 -1.36 -6.80
N GLY A 74 20.99 -1.53 -5.80
CA GLY A 74 19.59 -1.88 -6.04
C GLY A 74 18.86 -0.71 -6.63
N THR A 75 17.77 -0.99 -7.35
CA THR A 75 16.88 0.04 -7.85
C THR A 75 15.70 0.20 -6.91
N LEU A 76 15.51 1.40 -6.40
CA LEU A 76 14.42 1.71 -5.50
C LEU A 76 13.54 2.78 -6.11
N HIS A 77 12.27 2.45 -6.26
CA HIS A 77 11.25 3.41 -6.68
C HIS A 77 10.49 3.88 -5.45
N VAL A 78 10.40 5.18 -5.26
CA VAL A 78 9.71 5.76 -4.12
C VAL A 78 8.71 6.79 -4.61
N ARG A 79 7.53 6.79 -4.00
CA ARG A 79 6.50 7.77 -4.29
C ARG A 79 5.91 8.27 -3.00
N LEU A 80 5.77 9.59 -2.89
CA LEU A 80 5.07 10.22 -1.77
C LEU A 80 3.76 10.80 -2.30
N ARG A 81 2.67 10.48 -1.61
CA ARG A 81 1.37 11.04 -1.94
C ARG A 81 0.76 11.68 -0.70
N ARG A 82 0.36 12.92 -0.83
CA ARG A 82 -0.30 13.65 0.25
C ARG A 82 -1.81 13.67 0.00
N PHE A 83 -2.55 13.35 1.04
CA PHE A 83 -4.01 13.39 1.01
C PHE A 83 -4.47 14.43 2.03
N PRO A 84 -4.98 15.57 1.56
CA PRO A 84 -5.50 16.58 2.48
C PRO A 84 -6.60 16.02 3.35
N ALA A 85 -6.66 16.47 4.60
CA ALA A 85 -7.65 15.99 5.56
C ALA A 85 -9.07 16.07 5.03
N SER A 86 -9.38 17.11 4.26
CA SER A 86 -10.71 17.30 3.69
C SER A 86 -11.10 16.24 2.67
N THR A 87 -10.14 15.50 2.12
CA THR A 87 -10.41 14.46 1.13
C THR A 87 -10.57 13.08 1.75
N ILE A 88 -10.34 12.96 3.04
CA ILE A 88 -10.43 11.69 3.75
C ILE A 88 -11.84 11.59 4.34
N PRO A 89 -12.61 10.56 3.99
CA PRO A 89 -13.98 10.46 4.48
C PRO A 89 -14.04 10.18 5.97
N ASP A 90 -15.12 10.60 6.62
CA ASP A 90 -15.35 10.30 8.02
C ASP A 90 -15.84 8.87 8.21
N GLU A 91 -16.52 8.34 7.21
CA GLU A 91 -17.03 6.98 7.22
C GLU A 91 -16.42 6.19 6.07
N GLY A 92 -16.33 4.88 6.24
CA GLY A 92 -15.77 4.03 5.19
C GLY A 92 -14.28 4.20 5.00
N ARG A 93 -13.57 4.57 6.06
CA ARG A 93 -12.13 4.80 5.95
C ARG A 93 -11.35 3.53 5.67
N GLY A 94 -11.86 2.38 6.05
CA GLY A 94 -11.27 1.10 5.66
C GLY A 94 -11.28 0.92 4.15
N PHE A 95 -12.40 1.25 3.50
CA PHE A 95 -12.48 1.23 2.05
C PHE A 95 -11.54 2.25 1.43
N TRP A 96 -11.52 3.47 1.98
CA TRP A 96 -10.62 4.51 1.50
C TRP A 96 -9.16 4.02 1.51
N LEU A 97 -8.76 3.40 2.60
CA LEU A 97 -7.40 2.90 2.74
C LEU A 97 -7.11 1.76 1.76
N PHE A 98 -8.04 0.83 1.60
CA PHE A 98 -7.87 -0.26 0.63
C PHE A 98 -7.79 0.25 -0.80
N GLU A 99 -8.54 1.30 -1.12
CA GLU A 99 -8.43 1.93 -2.44
C GLU A 99 -7.07 2.57 -2.67
N ARG A 100 -6.49 3.18 -1.63
CA ARG A 100 -5.11 3.71 -1.72
C ARG A 100 -4.12 2.57 -1.93
N TRP A 101 -4.34 1.43 -1.28
CA TRP A 101 -3.52 0.25 -1.49
C TRP A 101 -3.66 -0.29 -2.91
N ALA A 102 -4.86 -0.30 -3.45
CA ALA A 102 -5.07 -0.71 -4.83
C ALA A 102 -4.32 0.19 -5.81
N GLU A 103 -4.33 1.49 -5.56
CA GLU A 103 -3.57 2.44 -6.38
C GLU A 103 -2.08 2.18 -6.30
N MET A 104 -1.58 1.92 -5.10
CA MET A 104 -0.17 1.59 -4.88
C MET A 104 0.19 0.29 -5.61
N ASP A 105 -0.67 -0.71 -5.53
CA ASP A 105 -0.45 -1.98 -6.18
C ASP A 105 -0.31 -1.81 -7.70
N ARG A 106 -1.18 -0.99 -8.30
CA ARG A 106 -1.10 -0.68 -9.72
C ARG A 106 0.18 0.08 -10.07
N TRP A 107 0.58 1.00 -9.23
CA TRP A 107 1.81 1.75 -9.43
C TRP A 107 3.02 0.82 -9.40
N ILE A 108 3.09 -0.09 -8.43
CA ILE A 108 4.18 -1.06 -8.35
C ILE A 108 4.23 -1.91 -9.63
N SER A 109 3.09 -2.36 -10.11
CA SER A 109 3.04 -3.11 -11.37
C SER A 109 3.60 -2.30 -12.53
N ARG A 110 3.30 -1.02 -12.59
CA ARG A 110 3.81 -0.15 -13.66
C ARG A 110 5.33 0.02 -13.60
N VAL A 111 5.87 0.27 -12.41
CA VAL A 111 7.32 0.49 -12.30
C VAL A 111 8.13 -0.78 -12.47
N ARG A 112 7.49 -1.93 -12.31
CA ARG A 112 8.15 -3.23 -12.54
C ARG A 112 8.00 -3.72 -13.95
N ALA A 113 7.12 -3.15 -14.74
CA ALA A 113 6.87 -3.61 -16.09
C ALA A 113 8.12 -3.42 -16.96
N PRO A 114 8.42 -4.36 -17.85
CA PRO A 114 9.53 -4.18 -18.78
C PRO A 114 9.38 -2.91 -19.59
N GLY A 115 10.42 -2.12 -19.64
CA GLY A 115 10.43 -0.88 -20.38
C GLY A 115 9.85 0.32 -19.64
N ALA A 116 9.33 0.14 -18.44
CA ALA A 116 8.74 1.24 -17.67
C ALA A 116 9.78 2.06 -16.97
N VAL A 117 10.90 2.18 -17.48
CA VAL A 117 11.98 2.65 -16.74
C VAL A 117 12.09 4.09 -16.68
N ALA A 118 12.99 4.51 -17.20
CA ALA A 118 13.47 5.79 -17.12
C ALA A 118 12.53 6.85 -17.56
N GLY A 119 11.80 6.58 -18.51
CA GLY A 119 10.90 7.57 -19.06
C GLY A 119 9.79 7.98 -18.13
N SER A 120 9.59 7.23 -17.11
CA SER A 120 8.49 7.46 -16.20
C SER A 120 8.84 8.35 -15.05
N ALA A 121 9.85 9.11 -15.17
CA ALA A 121 10.29 9.99 -14.11
C ALA A 121 9.23 10.98 -13.67
N SER A 122 8.26 11.15 -14.43
CA SER A 122 7.16 12.05 -14.09
C SER A 122 6.24 11.49 -13.02
#